data_0e6322de5524b1b10f6c2a8e11f4f05b
#
_entry.id   0e6322de5524b1b10f6c2a8e11f4f05b
#
_cell.length_a   1.000
_cell.length_b   1.000
_cell.length_c   1.000
_cell.angle_alpha   90.00
_cell.angle_beta   90.00
_cell.angle_gamma   90.00
#
_symmetry.space_group_name_H-M   'P 1'
#
loop_
_entity.id
_entity.type
_entity.pdbx_description
1 polymer ?
#
loop_
_entity_poly.entity_id
_entity_poly.type
_entity_poly.pdbx_seq_one_letter_code
_entity_poly.pdbx_strand_id
1 'polypeptide(L)'
;MKQNSSYINLVRWSCIIDSFINHYFIRVIVLYLLANNVTPWVAVSVPIVFEFAKLISRCFKFIMNFAIKVNYKKYHIFHMIMFLILGLIISKCKTVYTIYTFTIIMGILSGIKASSVTKLNTSNKELESSCFIEEERAQVIGGFLGLVTSQYIYDLSRAAYFIGYFVLIIFGTVISLKLKNVENEDVMESIDSSETLDEKEKNNAILVTTLFGILAGLWCISWGAFEELLPLTTNKVGYLNAIYTLLEAILLFIISEYSYKQYGTIKILNKIKENGKLMLSETIIALIDTISFLISSIIMSWQGILAAYIITAFTGTLGDPIWGSIISAYSSNNRKKYLVVNRTYFIVRSIFYFITWLVCRECVIKGMWTFKYLYMIICILIIITYVIANKVNKKVFNKTI
;
A
#
# COMPACT_ATOMS: atom_id res chain seq x y z
N MET A 1 -8.42 30.41 0.90
CA MET A 1 -7.00 30.11 1.18
C MET A 1 -6.73 29.47 2.55
N LYS A 2 -7.21 30.00 3.70
CA LYS A 2 -6.95 29.40 5.04
C LYS A 2 -7.56 28.00 5.24
N GLN A 3 -8.69 27.70 4.63
CA GLN A 3 -9.37 26.38 4.73
C GLN A 3 -8.59 25.31 3.95
N ASN A 4 -8.08 25.65 2.77
CA ASN A 4 -7.27 24.74 1.94
C ASN A 4 -5.96 24.32 2.64
N SER A 5 -5.29 25.26 3.33
CA SER A 5 -4.09 24.95 4.12
C SER A 5 -4.38 24.01 5.30
N SER A 6 -5.54 24.16 5.96
CA SER A 6 -5.91 23.27 7.08
C SER A 6 -6.22 21.85 6.61
N TYR A 7 -6.80 21.70 5.42
CA TYR A 7 -7.12 20.43 4.79
C TYR A 7 -5.85 19.63 4.45
N ILE A 8 -4.94 20.26 3.71
CA ILE A 8 -3.65 19.65 3.33
C ILE A 8 -2.84 19.29 4.58
N ASN A 9 -2.82 20.14 5.60
CA ASN A 9 -2.09 19.86 6.84
C ASN A 9 -2.71 18.68 7.62
N LEU A 10 -4.03 18.52 7.63
CA LEU A 10 -4.69 17.38 8.25
C LEU A 10 -4.27 16.07 7.57
N VAL A 11 -4.30 16.03 6.24
CA VAL A 11 -3.85 14.87 5.45
C VAL A 11 -2.38 14.58 5.74
N ARG A 12 -1.51 15.56 5.57
CA ARG A 12 -0.06 15.43 5.75
C ARG A 12 0.31 14.85 7.12
N TRP A 13 -0.09 15.52 8.19
CA TRP A 13 0.34 15.11 9.53
C TRP A 13 -0.28 13.80 9.97
N SER A 14 -1.55 13.55 9.66
CA SER A 14 -2.16 12.27 10.01
C SER A 14 -1.53 11.10 9.25
N CYS A 15 -1.17 11.28 7.98
CA CYS A 15 -0.49 10.24 7.20
C CYS A 15 0.96 10.01 7.64
N ILE A 16 1.71 11.07 8.01
CA ILE A 16 3.06 10.92 8.59
C ILE A 16 3.00 10.08 9.87
N ILE A 17 2.11 10.45 10.80
CA ILE A 17 2.00 9.77 12.10
C ILE A 17 1.61 8.30 11.92
N ASP A 18 0.65 8.05 11.07
CA ASP A 18 0.19 6.68 10.79
C ASP A 18 1.24 5.80 10.17
N SER A 19 1.87 6.31 9.12
CA SER A 19 2.90 5.58 8.41
C SER A 19 4.08 5.33 9.34
N PHE A 20 4.45 6.31 10.17
CA PHE A 20 5.47 6.15 11.19
C PHE A 20 5.14 5.01 12.17
N ILE A 21 3.94 5.01 12.75
CA ILE A 21 3.53 3.98 13.73
C ILE A 21 3.41 2.60 13.06
N ASN A 22 2.82 2.52 11.88
CA ASN A 22 2.66 1.27 11.16
C ASN A 22 4.01 0.64 10.80
N HIS A 23 4.93 1.40 10.22
CA HIS A 23 6.25 0.89 9.84
C HIS A 23 7.13 0.61 11.06
N TYR A 24 7.01 1.43 12.13
CA TYR A 24 7.69 1.14 13.38
C TYR A 24 7.30 -0.23 13.92
N PHE A 25 6.01 -0.56 13.90
CA PHE A 25 5.51 -1.78 14.52
C PHE A 25 5.60 -2.99 13.59
N ILE A 26 5.00 -2.90 12.40
CA ILE A 26 4.75 -4.09 11.55
C ILE A 26 6.05 -4.74 11.06
N ARG A 27 7.08 -3.97 10.71
CA ARG A 27 8.29 -4.53 10.12
C ARG A 27 9.23 -5.15 11.16
N VAL A 28 9.47 -4.47 12.25
CA VAL A 28 10.40 -4.94 13.27
C VAL A 28 9.77 -5.96 14.21
N ILE A 29 8.43 -6.02 14.31
CA ILE A 29 7.74 -7.05 15.09
C ILE A 29 8.12 -8.47 14.65
N VAL A 30 8.44 -8.67 13.39
CA VAL A 30 8.90 -9.97 12.86
C VAL A 30 10.17 -10.43 13.58
N LEU A 31 11.16 -9.54 13.72
CA LEU A 31 12.40 -9.83 14.46
C LEU A 31 12.13 -10.11 15.93
N TYR A 32 11.22 -9.34 16.54
CA TYR A 32 10.81 -9.56 17.93
C TYR A 32 10.15 -10.93 18.12
N LEU A 33 9.27 -11.34 17.23
CA LEU A 33 8.59 -12.63 17.29
C LEU A 33 9.56 -13.80 17.11
N LEU A 34 10.49 -13.70 16.15
CA LEU A 34 11.56 -14.68 15.93
C LEU A 34 12.44 -14.82 17.18
N ALA A 35 12.83 -13.70 17.78
CA ALA A 35 13.64 -13.69 19.00
C ALA A 35 12.91 -14.24 20.24
N ASN A 36 11.58 -14.34 20.20
CA ASN A 36 10.75 -14.97 21.24
C ASN A 36 10.34 -16.40 20.88
N ASN A 37 11.04 -17.05 19.95
CA ASN A 37 10.82 -18.44 19.51
C ASN A 37 9.44 -18.70 18.91
N VAL A 38 8.81 -17.66 18.34
CA VAL A 38 7.62 -17.85 17.51
C VAL A 38 8.05 -18.53 16.21
N THR A 39 7.25 -19.46 15.74
CA THR A 39 7.53 -20.21 14.50
C THR A 39 7.82 -19.24 13.34
N PRO A 40 8.92 -19.40 12.59
CA PRO A 40 9.36 -18.42 11.58
C PRO A 40 8.28 -18.05 10.57
N TRP A 41 7.52 -19.03 10.05
CA TRP A 41 6.47 -18.73 9.08
C TRP A 41 5.31 -17.91 9.68
N VAL A 42 5.05 -18.03 11.00
CA VAL A 42 4.04 -17.19 11.69
C VAL A 42 4.55 -15.77 11.81
N ALA A 43 5.79 -15.59 12.23
CA ALA A 43 6.39 -14.27 12.37
C ALA A 43 6.37 -13.50 11.03
N VAL A 44 6.85 -14.15 9.95
CA VAL A 44 6.89 -13.59 8.59
C VAL A 44 5.50 -13.29 8.05
N SER A 45 4.49 -14.05 8.43
CA SER A 45 3.13 -13.85 7.94
C SER A 45 2.43 -12.61 8.52
N VAL A 46 2.93 -12.03 9.61
CA VAL A 46 2.27 -10.89 10.29
C VAL A 46 2.07 -9.69 9.34
N PRO A 47 3.09 -9.18 8.63
CA PRO A 47 2.87 -8.07 7.69
C PRO A 47 1.92 -8.45 6.55
N ILE A 48 2.01 -9.66 6.03
CA ILE A 48 1.17 -10.14 4.93
C ILE A 48 -0.30 -10.23 5.36
N VAL A 49 -0.56 -10.78 6.55
CA VAL A 49 -1.91 -10.88 7.13
C VAL A 49 -2.47 -9.50 7.44
N PHE A 50 -1.63 -8.57 7.90
CA PHE A 50 -2.01 -7.17 8.11
C PHE A 50 -2.48 -6.52 6.80
N GLU A 51 -1.68 -6.58 5.74
CA GLU A 51 -2.04 -6.01 4.44
C GLU A 51 -3.27 -6.73 3.82
N PHE A 52 -3.37 -8.04 3.94
CA PHE A 52 -4.57 -8.78 3.55
C PHE A 52 -5.82 -8.27 4.26
N ALA A 53 -5.79 -8.14 5.59
CA ALA A 53 -6.92 -7.67 6.37
C ALA A 53 -7.28 -6.20 6.04
N LYS A 54 -6.27 -5.36 5.81
CA LYS A 54 -6.43 -3.97 5.37
C LYS A 54 -7.14 -3.87 4.01
N LEU A 55 -6.75 -4.69 3.04
CA LEU A 55 -7.34 -4.69 1.71
C LEU A 55 -8.74 -5.31 1.70
N ILE A 56 -8.92 -6.48 2.33
CA ILE A 56 -10.21 -7.17 2.35
C ILE A 56 -11.28 -6.32 3.06
N SER A 57 -10.92 -5.56 4.09
CA SER A 57 -11.85 -4.66 4.77
C SER A 57 -12.42 -3.60 3.82
N ARG A 58 -11.65 -3.14 2.83
CA ARG A 58 -12.08 -2.18 1.81
C ARG A 58 -13.02 -2.78 0.76
N CYS A 59 -13.18 -4.09 0.73
CA CYS A 59 -14.12 -4.78 -0.18
C CYS A 59 -15.56 -4.77 0.36
N PHE A 60 -15.74 -4.63 1.67
CA PHE A 60 -17.06 -4.69 2.29
C PHE A 60 -17.80 -3.36 2.21
N LYS A 61 -18.97 -3.37 1.56
CA LYS A 61 -19.80 -2.17 1.37
C LYS A 61 -20.15 -1.47 2.70
N PHE A 62 -20.44 -2.23 3.76
CA PHE A 62 -20.79 -1.66 5.06
C PHE A 62 -19.61 -0.94 5.70
N ILE A 63 -18.37 -1.48 5.57
CA ILE A 63 -17.15 -0.85 6.06
C ILE A 63 -16.87 0.44 5.28
N MET A 64 -16.98 0.39 3.96
CA MET A 64 -16.82 1.58 3.13
C MET A 64 -17.86 2.65 3.44
N ASN A 65 -19.13 2.28 3.63
CA ASN A 65 -20.18 3.21 4.02
C ASN A 65 -19.92 3.83 5.40
N PHE A 66 -19.42 3.04 6.34
CA PHE A 66 -19.00 3.54 7.65
C PHE A 66 -17.83 4.52 7.51
N ALA A 67 -16.78 4.17 6.78
CA ALA A 67 -15.62 5.04 6.54
C ALA A 67 -16.01 6.38 5.89
N ILE A 68 -17.03 6.37 5.02
CA ILE A 68 -17.55 7.57 4.36
C ILE A 68 -18.29 8.49 5.35
N LYS A 69 -19.02 7.94 6.32
CA LYS A 69 -19.82 8.70 7.27
C LYS A 69 -19.05 9.23 8.47
N VAL A 70 -17.91 8.63 8.76
CA VAL A 70 -17.12 8.96 9.94
C VAL A 70 -16.34 10.26 9.74
N ASN A 71 -16.32 11.08 10.78
CA ASN A 71 -15.40 12.22 10.84
C ASN A 71 -13.97 11.73 10.93
N TYR A 72 -13.15 12.11 9.93
CA TYR A 72 -11.79 11.62 9.76
C TYR A 72 -10.93 11.83 11.01
N LYS A 73 -10.94 13.03 11.59
CA LYS A 73 -10.13 13.34 12.78
C LYS A 73 -10.52 12.47 13.99
N LYS A 74 -11.82 12.32 14.24
CA LYS A 74 -12.31 11.49 15.36
C LYS A 74 -11.92 10.03 15.15
N TYR A 75 -12.04 9.53 13.92
CA TYR A 75 -11.64 8.16 13.60
C TYR A 75 -10.12 7.96 13.72
N HIS A 76 -9.32 8.93 13.30
CA HIS A 76 -7.87 8.87 13.46
C HIS A 76 -7.45 8.75 14.93
N ILE A 77 -8.04 9.55 15.82
CA ILE A 77 -7.78 9.46 17.26
C ILE A 77 -8.22 8.10 17.81
N PHE A 78 -9.41 7.62 17.44
CA PHE A 78 -9.87 6.28 17.81
C PHE A 78 -8.91 5.19 17.35
N HIS A 79 -8.44 5.27 16.12
CA HIS A 79 -7.47 4.34 15.55
C HIS A 79 -6.16 4.32 16.37
N MET A 80 -5.64 5.48 16.78
CA MET A 80 -4.46 5.56 17.63
C MET A 80 -4.68 4.88 19.01
N ILE A 81 -5.82 5.12 19.63
CA ILE A 81 -6.17 4.49 20.91
C ILE A 81 -6.26 2.96 20.77
N MET A 82 -6.89 2.49 19.71
CA MET A 82 -6.98 1.05 19.43
C MET A 82 -5.61 0.44 19.18
N PHE A 83 -4.70 1.11 18.49
CA PHE A 83 -3.32 0.66 18.31
C PHE A 83 -2.57 0.58 19.64
N LEU A 84 -2.79 1.52 20.56
CA LEU A 84 -2.22 1.47 21.90
C LEU A 84 -2.67 0.21 22.67
N ILE A 85 -3.97 -0.03 22.70
CA ILE A 85 -4.58 -1.18 23.41
C ILE A 85 -4.05 -2.49 22.81
N LEU A 86 -4.10 -2.60 21.50
CA LEU A 86 -3.69 -3.80 20.78
C LEU A 86 -2.17 -4.06 20.94
N GLY A 87 -1.34 -3.01 20.96
CA GLY A 87 0.08 -3.14 21.25
C GLY A 87 0.36 -3.65 22.65
N LEU A 88 -0.41 -3.20 23.66
CA LEU A 88 -0.34 -3.73 25.03
C LEU A 88 -0.69 -5.23 25.09
N ILE A 89 -1.67 -5.67 24.33
CA ILE A 89 -2.06 -7.08 24.25
C ILE A 89 -0.91 -7.90 23.66
N ILE A 90 -0.35 -7.50 22.52
CA ILE A 90 0.71 -8.26 21.83
C ILE A 90 2.00 -8.30 22.63
N SER A 91 2.32 -7.24 23.39
CA SER A 91 3.52 -7.21 24.23
C SER A 91 3.51 -8.29 25.32
N LYS A 92 2.32 -8.74 25.74
CA LYS A 92 2.12 -9.74 26.79
C LYS A 92 1.74 -11.13 26.29
N CYS A 93 1.04 -11.20 25.16
CA CYS A 93 0.49 -12.45 24.61
C CYS A 93 1.33 -12.95 23.43
N LYS A 94 1.85 -14.19 23.55
CA LYS A 94 2.74 -14.80 22.55
C LYS A 94 2.09 -15.95 21.78
N THR A 95 0.79 -16.21 21.96
CA THR A 95 0.11 -17.29 21.26
C THR A 95 -0.16 -16.92 19.82
N VAL A 96 -0.03 -17.87 18.91
CA VAL A 96 -0.28 -17.70 17.47
C VAL A 96 -1.66 -17.08 17.19
N TYR A 97 -2.69 -17.58 17.88
CA TYR A 97 -4.05 -17.06 17.74
C TYR A 97 -4.16 -15.60 18.13
N THR A 98 -3.53 -15.19 19.23
CA THR A 98 -3.55 -13.78 19.66
C THR A 98 -2.83 -12.88 18.66
N ILE A 99 -1.67 -13.32 18.13
CA ILE A 99 -0.90 -12.57 17.15
C ILE A 99 -1.75 -12.34 15.89
N TYR A 100 -2.36 -13.39 15.34
CA TYR A 100 -3.17 -13.25 14.13
C TYR A 100 -4.45 -12.44 14.36
N THR A 101 -5.17 -12.67 15.46
CA THR A 101 -6.37 -11.90 15.78
C THR A 101 -6.04 -10.40 15.87
N PHE A 102 -4.97 -10.08 16.60
CA PHE A 102 -4.47 -8.73 16.72
C PHE A 102 -4.13 -8.11 15.35
N THR A 103 -3.36 -8.82 14.54
CA THR A 103 -2.93 -8.37 13.22
C THR A 103 -4.12 -8.12 12.29
N ILE A 104 -5.12 -9.00 12.32
CA ILE A 104 -6.34 -8.85 11.52
C ILE A 104 -7.12 -7.61 11.97
N ILE A 105 -7.31 -7.42 13.27
CA ILE A 105 -8.01 -6.24 13.79
C ILE A 105 -7.29 -4.96 13.38
N MET A 106 -5.98 -4.90 13.54
CA MET A 106 -5.17 -3.75 13.10
C MET A 106 -5.30 -3.50 11.59
N GLY A 107 -5.23 -4.54 10.79
CA GLY A 107 -5.40 -4.44 9.35
C GLY A 107 -6.78 -3.88 8.97
N ILE A 108 -7.85 -4.38 9.58
CA ILE A 108 -9.21 -3.88 9.34
C ILE A 108 -9.33 -2.39 9.71
N LEU A 109 -8.84 -2.00 10.88
CA LEU A 109 -8.88 -0.60 11.33
C LEU A 109 -8.09 0.31 10.37
N SER A 110 -6.91 -0.14 9.92
CA SER A 110 -6.10 0.58 8.94
C SER A 110 -6.79 0.69 7.58
N GLY A 111 -7.53 -0.34 7.16
CA GLY A 111 -8.30 -0.32 5.91
C GLY A 111 -9.48 0.65 5.94
N ILE A 112 -10.18 0.75 7.07
CA ILE A 112 -11.23 1.76 7.29
C ILE A 112 -10.62 3.16 7.21
N LYS A 113 -9.46 3.36 7.84
CA LYS A 113 -8.77 4.64 7.80
C LYS A 113 -8.33 5.02 6.39
N ALA A 114 -7.69 4.10 5.66
CA ALA A 114 -7.29 4.33 4.28
C ALA A 114 -8.49 4.73 3.39
N SER A 115 -9.65 4.11 3.59
CA SER A 115 -10.88 4.49 2.89
C SER A 115 -11.37 5.90 3.27
N SER A 116 -11.21 6.30 4.53
CA SER A 116 -11.55 7.65 4.99
C SER A 116 -10.59 8.71 4.45
N VAL A 117 -9.29 8.40 4.31
CA VAL A 117 -8.31 9.28 3.66
C VAL A 117 -8.63 9.46 2.19
N THR A 118 -8.92 8.37 1.47
CA THR A 118 -9.31 8.45 0.05
C THR A 118 -10.53 9.36 -0.12
N LYS A 119 -11.54 9.24 0.75
CA LYS A 119 -12.69 10.16 0.74
C LYS A 119 -12.26 11.61 0.97
N LEU A 120 -11.40 11.84 1.97
CA LEU A 120 -10.91 13.17 2.29
C LEU A 120 -10.22 13.79 1.07
N ASN A 121 -9.35 13.04 0.40
CA ASN A 121 -8.62 13.49 -0.79
C ASN A 121 -9.55 13.82 -1.96
N THR A 122 -10.63 13.06 -2.15
CA THR A 122 -11.57 13.22 -3.27
C THR A 122 -12.72 14.21 -2.98
N SER A 123 -12.83 14.72 -1.76
CA SER A 123 -13.92 15.64 -1.36
C SER A 123 -13.80 17.02 -2.00
N ASN A 124 -12.59 17.46 -2.32
CA ASN A 124 -12.32 18.76 -2.93
C ASN A 124 -11.57 18.56 -4.26
N LYS A 125 -12.29 18.69 -5.38
CA LYS A 125 -11.74 18.47 -6.73
C LYS A 125 -10.53 19.37 -7.06
N GLU A 126 -10.51 20.60 -6.55
CA GLU A 126 -9.40 21.54 -6.78
C GLU A 126 -8.12 21.13 -6.08
N LEU A 127 -8.25 20.43 -4.95
CA LEU A 127 -7.12 20.01 -4.10
C LEU A 127 -6.79 18.53 -4.24
N GLU A 128 -7.59 17.76 -5.00
CA GLU A 128 -7.47 16.30 -5.09
C GLU A 128 -6.04 15.86 -5.41
N SER A 129 -5.45 16.38 -6.47
CA SER A 129 -4.08 16.04 -6.87
C SER A 129 -3.05 16.42 -5.81
N SER A 130 -3.22 17.58 -5.16
CA SER A 130 -2.33 18.05 -4.10
C SER A 130 -2.44 17.18 -2.85
N CYS A 131 -3.64 16.75 -2.51
CA CYS A 131 -3.87 15.87 -1.36
C CYS A 131 -3.26 14.48 -1.57
N PHE A 132 -3.38 13.89 -2.77
CA PHE A 132 -2.74 12.61 -3.07
C PHE A 132 -1.22 12.69 -3.03
N ILE A 133 -0.61 13.73 -3.60
CA ILE A 133 0.84 13.93 -3.55
C ILE A 133 1.31 14.10 -2.09
N GLU A 134 0.57 14.86 -1.29
CA GLU A 134 0.93 15.03 0.14
C GLU A 134 0.70 13.77 0.97
N GLU A 135 -0.29 12.94 0.64
CA GLU A 135 -0.49 11.62 1.24
C GLU A 135 0.72 10.72 0.98
N GLU A 136 1.13 10.57 -0.27
CA GLU A 136 2.28 9.75 -0.67
C GLU A 136 3.57 10.23 0.01
N ARG A 137 3.87 11.52 -0.09
CA ARG A 137 5.03 12.12 0.59
C ARG A 137 5.03 11.86 2.10
N ALA A 138 3.87 12.03 2.72
CA ALA A 138 3.70 11.83 4.15
C ALA A 138 3.90 10.36 4.54
N GLN A 139 3.38 9.43 3.75
CA GLN A 139 3.53 8.00 3.97
C GLN A 139 5.01 7.58 3.91
N VAL A 140 5.73 8.04 2.90
CA VAL A 140 7.15 7.69 2.72
C VAL A 140 8.03 8.29 3.81
N ILE A 141 7.82 9.56 4.19
CA ILE A 141 8.55 10.20 5.30
C ILE A 141 8.28 9.46 6.62
N GLY A 142 7.01 9.21 6.92
CA GLY A 142 6.62 8.49 8.13
C GLY A 142 7.18 7.06 8.15
N GLY A 143 7.15 6.37 7.01
CA GLY A 143 7.72 5.04 6.85
C GLY A 143 9.22 4.99 7.12
N PHE A 144 9.99 5.89 6.50
CA PHE A 144 11.43 6.00 6.74
C PHE A 144 11.75 6.23 8.23
N LEU A 145 11.12 7.22 8.85
CA LEU A 145 11.33 7.52 10.26
C LEU A 145 10.94 6.33 11.15
N GLY A 146 9.84 5.65 10.85
CA GLY A 146 9.38 4.48 11.59
C GLY A 146 10.38 3.33 11.53
N LEU A 147 10.89 3.02 10.36
CA LEU A 147 11.82 1.91 10.12
C LEU A 147 13.18 2.13 10.77
N VAL A 148 13.76 3.33 10.62
CA VAL A 148 15.05 3.65 11.22
C VAL A 148 14.98 3.64 12.74
N THR A 149 13.97 4.32 13.30
CA THR A 149 13.84 4.42 14.77
C THR A 149 13.50 3.07 15.39
N SER A 150 12.65 2.27 14.77
CA SER A 150 12.27 0.96 15.31
C SER A 150 13.45 -0.02 15.32
N GLN A 151 14.21 -0.09 14.23
CA GLN A 151 15.37 -0.97 14.17
C GLN A 151 16.45 -0.53 15.15
N TYR A 152 16.74 0.78 15.20
CA TYR A 152 17.72 1.32 16.14
C TYR A 152 17.36 1.03 17.60
N ILE A 153 16.10 1.30 17.99
CA ILE A 153 15.64 1.05 19.37
C ILE A 153 15.61 -0.45 19.67
N TYR A 154 15.22 -1.28 18.70
CA TYR A 154 15.22 -2.74 18.83
C TYR A 154 16.65 -3.29 19.04
N ASP A 155 17.64 -2.78 18.31
CA ASP A 155 19.05 -3.16 18.43
C ASP A 155 19.63 -2.77 19.82
N LEU A 156 19.14 -1.66 20.41
CA LEU A 156 19.52 -1.24 21.76
C LEU A 156 18.86 -2.11 22.83
N SER A 157 17.56 -2.32 22.74
CA SER A 157 16.79 -3.10 23.71
C SER A 157 15.42 -3.50 23.17
N ARG A 158 15.11 -4.80 23.25
CA ARG A 158 13.79 -5.33 22.90
C ARG A 158 12.65 -4.74 23.76
N ALA A 159 12.93 -4.45 25.04
CA ALA A 159 11.95 -3.81 25.92
C ALA A 159 11.73 -2.35 25.50
N ALA A 160 12.79 -1.63 25.16
CA ALA A 160 12.71 -0.25 24.70
C ALA A 160 11.93 -0.12 23.39
N TYR A 161 11.93 -1.15 22.54
CA TYR A 161 11.12 -1.17 21.31
C TYR A 161 9.62 -0.96 21.59
N PHE A 162 9.04 -1.70 22.55
CA PHE A 162 7.64 -1.52 22.91
C PHE A 162 7.38 -0.20 23.66
N ILE A 163 8.30 0.23 24.51
CA ILE A 163 8.20 1.54 25.18
C ILE A 163 8.17 2.65 24.12
N GLY A 164 9.09 2.61 23.15
CA GLY A 164 9.13 3.55 22.05
C GLY A 164 7.82 3.57 21.24
N TYR A 165 7.27 2.42 20.93
CA TYR A 165 5.96 2.30 20.28
C TYR A 165 4.85 3.02 21.05
N PHE A 166 4.74 2.81 22.35
CA PHE A 166 3.70 3.47 23.16
C PHE A 166 3.90 4.97 23.24
N VAL A 167 5.13 5.43 23.42
CA VAL A 167 5.45 6.86 23.41
C VAL A 167 5.06 7.52 22.09
N LEU A 168 5.32 6.86 20.97
CA LEU A 168 4.98 7.37 19.65
C LEU A 168 3.46 7.46 19.43
N ILE A 169 2.70 6.47 19.90
CA ILE A 169 1.23 6.53 19.79
C ILE A 169 0.66 7.66 20.64
N ILE A 170 1.15 7.84 21.87
CA ILE A 170 0.71 8.94 22.73
C ILE A 170 1.04 10.28 22.07
N PHE A 171 2.26 10.44 21.56
CA PHE A 171 2.68 11.64 20.85
C PHE A 171 1.82 11.90 19.61
N GLY A 172 1.58 10.86 18.78
CA GLY A 172 0.70 10.93 17.62
C GLY A 172 -0.73 11.33 17.98
N THR A 173 -1.26 10.81 19.07
CA THR A 173 -2.59 11.17 19.59
C THR A 173 -2.65 12.64 20.00
N VAL A 174 -1.63 13.14 20.71
CA VAL A 174 -1.55 14.57 21.12
C VAL A 174 -1.49 15.49 19.90
N ILE A 175 -0.70 15.14 18.87
CA ILE A 175 -0.66 15.93 17.63
C ILE A 175 -2.03 15.90 16.95
N SER A 176 -2.65 14.74 16.86
CA SER A 176 -3.96 14.57 16.21
C SER A 176 -5.06 15.39 16.88
N LEU A 177 -5.01 15.55 18.20
CA LEU A 177 -5.93 16.42 18.94
C LEU A 177 -5.78 17.90 18.55
N LYS A 178 -4.57 18.34 18.24
CA LYS A 178 -4.27 19.73 17.83
C LYS A 178 -4.64 20.03 16.38
N LEU A 179 -4.81 19.01 15.52
CA LEU A 179 -5.20 19.21 14.13
C LEU A 179 -6.60 19.83 14.05
N LYS A 180 -6.79 20.77 13.15
CA LYS A 180 -8.11 21.35 12.89
C LYS A 180 -9.02 20.31 12.26
N ASN A 181 -10.27 20.30 12.70
CA ASN A 181 -11.30 19.51 12.06
C ASN A 181 -11.70 20.18 10.75
N VAL A 182 -11.90 19.40 9.70
CA VAL A 182 -12.45 19.87 8.42
C VAL A 182 -13.86 19.30 8.34
N GLU A 183 -14.87 20.16 8.37
CA GLU A 183 -16.26 19.78 8.21
C GLU A 183 -16.53 19.47 6.74
N ASN A 184 -17.11 18.30 6.51
CA ASN A 184 -17.50 17.83 5.18
C ASN A 184 -19.01 18.11 4.98
N GLU A 185 -19.39 19.35 4.74
CA GLU A 185 -20.82 19.69 4.53
C GLU A 185 -21.35 19.20 3.17
N ASP A 186 -20.52 19.10 2.12
CA ASP A 186 -21.03 18.96 0.74
C ASP A 186 -20.94 17.56 0.11
N VAL A 187 -20.45 16.56 0.82
CA VAL A 187 -20.18 15.23 0.17
C VAL A 187 -21.41 14.33 0.11
N MET A 188 -22.46 14.61 0.86
CA MET A 188 -23.64 13.73 0.94
C MET A 188 -24.65 13.88 -0.20
N GLU A 189 -24.78 15.06 -0.80
CA GLU A 189 -25.82 15.30 -1.82
C GLU A 189 -25.53 14.71 -3.21
N SER A 190 -24.26 14.40 -3.53
CA SER A 190 -23.91 13.87 -4.85
C SER A 190 -24.01 12.34 -5.00
N ILE A 191 -24.47 11.62 -3.94
CA ILE A 191 -24.49 10.14 -3.96
C ILE A 191 -25.70 9.59 -4.72
N ASP A 192 -26.75 10.36 -4.85
CA ASP A 192 -28.06 9.94 -5.39
C ASP A 192 -28.27 10.24 -6.88
N SER A 193 -27.24 10.54 -7.64
CA SER A 193 -27.41 10.66 -9.09
C SER A 193 -27.86 9.31 -9.68
N SER A 194 -29.05 9.34 -10.25
CA SER A 194 -29.82 8.24 -10.82
C SER A 194 -29.22 7.60 -12.09
N GLU A 195 -27.95 7.83 -12.40
CA GLU A 195 -27.29 7.23 -13.53
C GLU A 195 -27.12 5.72 -13.32
N THR A 196 -27.96 4.95 -13.97
CA THR A 196 -27.81 3.51 -14.10
C THR A 196 -26.61 3.22 -15.02
N LEU A 197 -25.59 2.56 -14.51
CA LEU A 197 -24.52 2.04 -15.36
C LEU A 197 -25.11 1.03 -16.35
N ASP A 198 -24.81 1.19 -17.63
CA ASP A 198 -25.09 0.16 -18.64
C ASP A 198 -24.37 -1.14 -18.22
N GLU A 199 -25.10 -2.24 -18.23
CA GLU A 199 -24.59 -3.54 -17.76
C GLU A 199 -23.37 -4.00 -18.58
N LYS A 200 -23.32 -3.66 -19.85
CA LYS A 200 -22.19 -3.95 -20.74
C LYS A 200 -20.95 -3.14 -20.35
N GLU A 201 -21.10 -1.84 -20.06
CA GLU A 201 -20.00 -1.00 -19.58
C GLU A 201 -19.46 -1.47 -18.24
N LYS A 202 -20.36 -1.85 -17.33
CA LYS A 202 -20.01 -2.40 -16.03
C LYS A 202 -19.18 -3.69 -16.17
N ASN A 203 -19.63 -4.62 -17.02
CA ASN A 203 -18.95 -5.89 -17.25
C ASN A 203 -17.58 -5.69 -17.90
N ASN A 204 -17.46 -4.77 -18.84
CA ASN A 204 -16.19 -4.42 -19.45
C ASN A 204 -15.21 -3.80 -18.44
N ALA A 205 -15.70 -2.89 -17.59
CA ALA A 205 -14.89 -2.29 -16.53
C ALA A 205 -14.40 -3.33 -15.53
N ILE A 206 -15.25 -4.27 -15.11
CA ILE A 206 -14.88 -5.37 -14.22
C ILE A 206 -13.81 -6.25 -14.87
N LEU A 207 -13.99 -6.64 -16.14
CA LEU A 207 -13.05 -7.51 -16.85
C LEU A 207 -11.66 -6.89 -16.94
N VAL A 208 -11.57 -5.64 -17.39
CA VAL A 208 -10.29 -4.94 -17.53
C VAL A 208 -9.65 -4.73 -16.18
N THR A 209 -10.43 -4.32 -15.17
CA THR A 209 -9.91 -4.15 -13.79
C THR A 209 -9.44 -5.45 -13.18
N THR A 210 -10.11 -6.57 -13.48
CA THR A 210 -9.67 -7.89 -13.02
C THR A 210 -8.33 -8.26 -13.62
N LEU A 211 -8.14 -8.12 -14.93
CA LEU A 211 -6.86 -8.42 -15.60
C LEU A 211 -5.73 -7.53 -15.06
N PHE A 212 -6.06 -6.28 -14.82
CA PHE A 212 -5.13 -5.34 -14.22
C PHE A 212 -4.79 -5.70 -12.77
N GLY A 213 -5.81 -6.06 -11.99
CA GLY A 213 -5.65 -6.55 -10.62
C GLY A 213 -4.80 -7.82 -10.54
N ILE A 214 -4.89 -8.71 -11.55
CA ILE A 214 -4.03 -9.91 -11.65
C ILE A 214 -2.58 -9.48 -11.87
N LEU A 215 -2.30 -8.56 -12.78
CA LEU A 215 -0.96 -8.06 -13.04
C LEU A 215 -0.33 -7.43 -11.78
N ALA A 216 -1.05 -6.51 -11.15
CA ALA A 216 -0.64 -5.91 -9.89
C ALA A 216 -0.52 -6.95 -8.76
N GLY A 217 -1.38 -7.97 -8.76
CA GLY A 217 -1.34 -9.08 -7.81
C GLY A 217 -0.10 -9.96 -7.95
N LEU A 218 0.31 -10.27 -9.16
CA LEU A 218 1.55 -11.01 -9.44
C LEU A 218 2.77 -10.22 -8.95
N TRP A 219 2.79 -8.92 -9.17
CA TRP A 219 3.80 -8.04 -8.58
C TRP A 219 3.75 -8.07 -7.04
N CYS A 220 2.55 -8.04 -6.43
CA CYS A 220 2.42 -8.15 -4.98
C CYS A 220 2.98 -9.47 -4.42
N ILE A 221 2.85 -10.59 -5.13
CA ILE A 221 3.47 -11.86 -4.69
C ILE A 221 5.00 -11.73 -4.73
N SER A 222 5.56 -11.22 -5.82
CA SER A 222 7.00 -11.09 -5.95
C SER A 222 7.59 -10.11 -4.94
N TRP A 223 6.96 -8.96 -4.76
CA TRP A 223 7.36 -7.95 -3.79
C TRP A 223 7.22 -8.45 -2.34
N GLY A 224 6.06 -9.02 -1.97
CA GLY A 224 5.83 -9.51 -0.62
C GLY A 224 6.78 -10.64 -0.23
N ALA A 225 7.07 -11.57 -1.14
CA ALA A 225 8.06 -12.60 -0.88
C ALA A 225 9.48 -12.03 -0.72
N PHE A 226 9.86 -11.04 -1.54
CA PHE A 226 11.13 -10.34 -1.43
C PHE A 226 11.25 -9.57 -0.11
N GLU A 227 10.28 -8.71 0.17
CA GLU A 227 10.31 -7.79 1.30
C GLU A 227 10.27 -8.51 2.66
N GLU A 228 9.49 -9.58 2.76
CA GLU A 228 9.28 -10.25 4.03
C GLU A 228 10.33 -11.33 4.35
N LEU A 229 10.97 -11.90 3.35
CA LEU A 229 11.84 -13.06 3.57
C LEU A 229 13.34 -12.75 3.36
N LEU A 230 13.70 -12.09 2.28
CA LEU A 230 15.11 -11.88 1.97
C LEU A 230 15.83 -10.96 2.98
N PRO A 231 15.26 -9.84 3.44
CA PRO A 231 15.92 -9.00 4.44
C PRO A 231 16.13 -9.71 5.79
N LEU A 232 15.31 -10.71 6.14
CA LEU A 232 15.47 -11.47 7.39
C LEU A 232 16.81 -12.21 7.46
N THR A 233 17.39 -12.57 6.32
CA THR A 233 18.71 -13.22 6.26
C THR A 233 19.83 -12.32 6.82
N THR A 234 19.60 -11.01 6.85
CA THR A 234 20.59 -10.01 7.29
C THR A 234 20.40 -9.52 8.72
N ASN A 235 19.29 -9.83 9.38
CA ASN A 235 18.83 -9.21 10.63
C ASN A 235 18.77 -7.66 10.60
N LYS A 236 18.76 -7.06 9.40
CA LYS A 236 18.76 -5.61 9.14
C LYS A 236 17.51 -5.14 8.41
N VAL A 237 16.38 -5.81 8.66
CA VAL A 237 15.09 -5.57 7.98
C VAL A 237 14.70 -4.10 8.00
N GLY A 238 14.74 -3.47 9.17
CA GLY A 238 14.35 -2.08 9.33
C GLY A 238 15.24 -1.11 8.54
N TYR A 239 16.57 -1.30 8.56
CA TYR A 239 17.49 -0.43 7.83
C TYR A 239 17.40 -0.61 6.32
N LEU A 240 17.26 -1.84 5.82
CA LEU A 240 17.10 -2.10 4.39
C LEU A 240 15.81 -1.48 3.84
N ASN A 241 14.69 -1.69 4.54
CA ASN A 241 13.43 -1.06 4.19
C ASN A 241 13.48 0.48 4.32
N ALA A 242 14.24 1.01 5.31
CA ALA A 242 14.43 2.45 5.44
C ALA A 242 15.20 3.07 4.27
N ILE A 243 16.21 2.37 3.74
CA ILE A 243 16.92 2.82 2.54
C ILE A 243 15.97 2.88 1.35
N TYR A 244 15.12 1.87 1.17
CA TYR A 244 14.10 1.85 0.14
C TYR A 244 13.16 3.07 0.26
N THR A 245 12.55 3.27 1.43
CA THR A 245 11.62 4.39 1.66
C THR A 245 12.29 5.75 1.56
N LEU A 246 13.57 5.87 1.93
CA LEU A 246 14.33 7.12 1.75
C LEU A 246 14.55 7.43 0.27
N LEU A 247 14.94 6.44 -0.52
CA LEU A 247 15.12 6.60 -1.96
C LEU A 247 13.82 6.96 -2.64
N GLU A 248 12.74 6.30 -2.29
CA GLU A 248 11.39 6.61 -2.77
C GLU A 248 10.98 8.04 -2.40
N ALA A 249 11.24 8.48 -1.16
CA ALA A 249 10.99 9.86 -0.73
C ALA A 249 11.75 10.88 -1.57
N ILE A 250 13.05 10.64 -1.80
CA ILE A 250 13.90 11.53 -2.61
C ILE A 250 13.37 11.60 -4.04
N LEU A 251 13.03 10.46 -4.63
CA LEU A 251 12.52 10.38 -5.99
C LEU A 251 11.15 11.07 -6.13
N LEU A 252 10.23 10.81 -5.20
CA LEU A 252 8.93 11.50 -5.15
C LEU A 252 9.10 13.00 -4.99
N PHE A 253 10.06 13.46 -4.17
CA PHE A 253 10.36 14.87 -4.02
C PHE A 253 10.87 15.48 -5.33
N ILE A 254 11.84 14.85 -5.98
CA ILE A 254 12.39 15.29 -7.26
C ILE A 254 11.30 15.33 -8.34
N ILE A 255 10.53 14.25 -8.47
CA ILE A 255 9.47 14.14 -9.46
C ILE A 255 8.39 15.21 -9.22
N SER A 256 7.99 15.44 -7.98
CA SER A 256 6.94 16.41 -7.67
C SER A 256 7.40 17.84 -7.84
N GLU A 257 8.63 18.18 -7.48
CA GLU A 257 9.21 19.51 -7.77
C GLU A 257 9.31 19.76 -9.27
N TYR A 258 9.75 18.74 -10.03
CA TYR A 258 9.84 18.84 -11.49
C TYR A 258 8.45 18.95 -12.13
N SER A 259 7.45 18.23 -11.61
CA SER A 259 6.06 18.30 -12.08
C SER A 259 5.41 19.65 -11.78
N TYR A 260 5.66 20.21 -10.61
CA TYR A 260 5.15 21.53 -10.22
C TYR A 260 5.70 22.64 -11.12
N LYS A 261 6.96 22.54 -11.51
CA LYS A 261 7.61 23.57 -12.35
C LYS A 261 7.32 23.41 -13.86
N GLN A 262 7.07 22.20 -14.35
CA GLN A 262 7.00 21.95 -15.80
C GLN A 262 5.90 20.99 -16.29
N TYR A 263 4.93 20.60 -15.47
CA TYR A 263 3.94 19.56 -15.82
C TYR A 263 4.56 18.20 -16.20
N GLY A 264 5.79 17.90 -15.75
CA GLY A 264 6.60 16.79 -16.24
C GLY A 264 5.97 15.42 -16.05
N THR A 265 5.63 15.05 -14.80
CA THR A 265 5.05 13.72 -14.51
C THR A 265 3.63 13.62 -15.04
N ILE A 266 2.84 14.67 -14.89
CA ILE A 266 1.48 14.77 -15.47
C ILE A 266 1.57 14.67 -16.99
N LYS A 267 2.56 15.29 -17.62
CA LYS A 267 2.77 15.23 -19.07
C LYS A 267 3.18 13.83 -19.52
N ILE A 268 4.05 13.14 -18.78
CA ILE A 268 4.44 11.75 -19.08
C ILE A 268 3.23 10.82 -18.90
N LEU A 269 2.50 10.94 -17.80
CA LEU A 269 1.30 10.15 -17.54
C LEU A 269 0.21 10.39 -18.56
N ASN A 270 -0.05 11.65 -18.94
CA ASN A 270 -1.01 11.99 -19.98
C ASN A 270 -0.57 11.42 -21.33
N LYS A 271 0.72 11.52 -21.68
CA LYS A 271 1.25 10.95 -22.92
C LYS A 271 1.15 9.42 -22.93
N ILE A 272 1.39 8.75 -21.81
CA ILE A 272 1.20 7.30 -21.67
C ILE A 272 -0.27 6.95 -21.79
N LYS A 273 -1.16 7.73 -21.16
CA LYS A 273 -2.62 7.58 -21.20
C LYS A 273 -3.16 7.79 -22.62
N GLU A 274 -2.76 8.87 -23.27
CA GLU A 274 -3.16 9.19 -24.66
C GLU A 274 -2.72 8.10 -25.65
N ASN A 275 -1.58 7.48 -25.43
CA ASN A 275 -1.07 6.40 -26.27
C ASN A 275 -1.65 5.02 -25.92
N GLY A 276 -2.55 4.90 -24.93
CA GLY A 276 -3.12 3.61 -24.51
C GLY A 276 -2.08 2.62 -23.94
N LYS A 277 -0.91 3.11 -23.52
CA LYS A 277 0.24 2.27 -23.09
C LYS A 277 0.33 2.03 -21.58
N LEU A 278 -0.68 2.46 -20.81
CA LEU A 278 -0.65 2.31 -19.36
C LEU A 278 -0.38 0.87 -18.90
N MET A 279 -1.06 -0.08 -19.53
CA MET A 279 -0.92 -1.49 -19.20
C MET A 279 0.47 -2.06 -19.57
N LEU A 280 1.05 -1.58 -20.67
CA LEU A 280 2.43 -1.93 -21.04
C LEU A 280 3.42 -1.37 -20.03
N SER A 281 3.25 -0.13 -19.61
CA SER A 281 4.14 0.50 -18.63
C SER A 281 4.13 -0.23 -17.30
N GLU A 282 2.96 -0.59 -16.80
CA GLU A 282 2.83 -1.38 -15.57
C GLU A 282 3.46 -2.77 -15.71
N THR A 283 3.27 -3.42 -16.85
CA THR A 283 3.90 -4.71 -17.13
C THR A 283 5.42 -4.63 -17.12
N ILE A 284 5.99 -3.59 -17.72
CA ILE A 284 7.43 -3.36 -17.75
C ILE A 284 7.95 -3.14 -16.32
N ILE A 285 7.28 -2.33 -15.52
CA ILE A 285 7.63 -2.07 -14.12
C ILE A 285 7.61 -3.39 -13.32
N ALA A 286 6.52 -4.14 -13.40
CA ALA A 286 6.38 -5.42 -12.70
C ALA A 286 7.46 -6.44 -13.12
N LEU A 287 7.85 -6.46 -14.39
CA LEU A 287 8.92 -7.32 -14.89
C LEU A 287 10.30 -6.89 -14.40
N ILE A 288 10.61 -5.60 -14.43
CA ILE A 288 11.89 -5.07 -13.94
C ILE A 288 12.07 -5.43 -12.46
N ASP A 289 11.05 -5.21 -11.64
CA ASP A 289 11.08 -5.55 -10.22
C ASP A 289 11.25 -7.06 -10.01
N THR A 290 10.42 -7.86 -10.67
CA THR A 290 10.48 -9.33 -10.50
C THR A 290 11.83 -9.90 -10.96
N ILE A 291 12.43 -9.35 -12.00
CA ILE A 291 13.78 -9.74 -12.46
C ILE A 291 14.85 -9.32 -11.45
N SER A 292 14.73 -8.12 -10.85
CA SER A 292 15.65 -7.67 -9.81
C SER A 292 15.60 -8.56 -8.57
N PHE A 293 14.41 -9.00 -8.18
CA PHE A 293 14.21 -9.95 -7.09
C PHE A 293 14.74 -11.35 -7.42
N LEU A 294 14.58 -11.80 -8.67
CA LEU A 294 15.17 -13.04 -9.15
C LEU A 294 16.70 -13.02 -9.01
N ILE A 295 17.34 -11.95 -9.48
CA ILE A 295 18.79 -11.78 -9.37
C ILE A 295 19.22 -11.76 -7.90
N SER A 296 18.52 -10.99 -7.05
CA SER A 296 18.77 -10.96 -5.61
C SER A 296 18.66 -12.34 -4.95
N SER A 297 17.67 -13.13 -5.37
CA SER A 297 17.45 -14.48 -4.83
C SER A 297 18.53 -15.49 -5.24
N ILE A 298 19.24 -15.23 -6.33
CA ILE A 298 20.39 -16.04 -6.79
C ILE A 298 21.65 -15.64 -6.03
N ILE A 299 21.88 -14.33 -5.91
CA ILE A 299 23.10 -13.79 -5.29
C ILE A 299 23.05 -13.97 -3.75
N MET A 300 21.86 -13.88 -3.14
CA MET A 300 21.60 -14.03 -1.70
C MET A 300 22.57 -13.24 -0.81
N SER A 301 22.93 -12.03 -1.24
CA SER A 301 23.80 -11.13 -0.48
C SER A 301 23.07 -9.83 -0.14
N TRP A 302 23.51 -9.13 0.90
CA TRP A 302 22.94 -7.85 1.27
C TRP A 302 23.06 -6.80 0.16
N GLN A 303 24.14 -6.86 -0.65
CA GLN A 303 24.33 -5.99 -1.82
C GLN A 303 23.28 -6.26 -2.90
N GLY A 304 22.98 -7.54 -3.17
CA GLY A 304 21.92 -7.92 -4.11
C GLY A 304 20.54 -7.43 -3.66
N ILE A 305 20.24 -7.57 -2.37
CA ILE A 305 19.02 -7.09 -1.76
C ILE A 305 18.92 -5.56 -1.87
N LEU A 306 20.00 -4.84 -1.55
CA LEU A 306 20.07 -3.39 -1.67
C LEU A 306 19.89 -2.92 -3.11
N ALA A 307 20.53 -3.58 -4.07
CA ALA A 307 20.37 -3.24 -5.49
C ALA A 307 18.93 -3.42 -5.95
N ALA A 308 18.22 -4.48 -5.52
CA ALA A 308 16.84 -4.67 -5.83
C ALA A 308 15.95 -3.59 -5.18
N TYR A 309 16.21 -3.19 -3.95
CA TYR A 309 15.50 -2.08 -3.31
C TYR A 309 15.69 -0.75 -4.05
N ILE A 310 16.91 -0.46 -4.54
CA ILE A 310 17.17 0.74 -5.34
C ILE A 310 16.36 0.70 -6.64
N ILE A 311 16.35 -0.42 -7.34
CA ILE A 311 15.57 -0.57 -8.59
C ILE A 311 14.08 -0.38 -8.30
N THR A 312 13.55 -1.04 -7.26
CA THR A 312 12.13 -0.97 -6.91
C THR A 312 11.71 0.42 -6.40
N ALA A 313 12.60 1.18 -5.77
CA ALA A 313 12.31 2.57 -5.42
C ALA A 313 12.06 3.43 -6.68
N PHE A 314 12.83 3.22 -7.75
CA PHE A 314 12.59 3.91 -9.02
C PHE A 314 11.31 3.44 -9.70
N THR A 315 11.08 2.15 -9.77
CA THR A 315 9.89 1.59 -10.42
C THR A 315 8.61 1.88 -9.65
N GLY A 316 8.63 1.79 -8.31
CA GLY A 316 7.51 2.11 -7.45
C GLY A 316 7.06 3.57 -7.56
N THR A 317 8.02 4.50 -7.54
CA THR A 317 7.75 5.93 -7.73
C THR A 317 7.05 6.24 -9.06
N LEU A 318 7.26 5.44 -10.09
CA LEU A 318 6.56 5.55 -11.37
C LEU A 318 5.25 4.75 -11.42
N GLY A 319 5.23 3.60 -10.75
CA GLY A 319 4.10 2.66 -10.77
C GLY A 319 2.84 3.19 -10.09
N ASP A 320 2.96 3.76 -8.90
CA ASP A 320 1.82 4.26 -8.15
C ASP A 320 1.01 5.34 -8.88
N PRO A 321 1.62 6.37 -9.51
CA PRO A 321 0.89 7.31 -10.35
C PRO A 321 0.25 6.67 -11.60
N ILE A 322 0.91 5.70 -12.23
CA ILE A 322 0.36 4.96 -13.37
C ILE A 322 -0.88 4.21 -12.93
N TRP A 323 -0.82 3.55 -11.80
CA TRP A 323 -1.90 2.83 -11.19
C TRP A 323 -3.13 3.71 -10.90
N GLY A 324 -2.95 4.83 -10.20
CA GLY A 324 -4.02 5.82 -9.97
C GLY A 324 -4.64 6.34 -11.27
N SER A 325 -3.80 6.54 -12.30
CA SER A 325 -4.24 6.97 -13.64
C SER A 325 -5.08 5.92 -14.35
N ILE A 326 -4.79 4.63 -14.16
CA ILE A 326 -5.58 3.54 -14.74
C ILE A 326 -6.97 3.48 -14.09
N ILE A 327 -7.04 3.49 -12.77
CA ILE A 327 -8.34 3.52 -12.06
C ILE A 327 -9.15 4.74 -12.51
N SER A 328 -8.55 5.92 -12.58
CA SER A 328 -9.19 7.13 -13.03
C SER A 328 -9.68 7.03 -14.49
N ALA A 329 -8.86 6.47 -15.39
CA ALA A 329 -9.22 6.31 -16.80
C ALA A 329 -10.42 5.37 -17.01
N TYR A 330 -10.50 4.30 -16.22
CA TYR A 330 -11.61 3.34 -16.32
C TYR A 330 -12.87 3.76 -15.56
N SER A 331 -12.76 4.72 -14.66
CA SER A 331 -13.90 5.22 -13.88
C SER A 331 -14.61 6.42 -14.52
N SER A 332 -13.97 7.12 -15.46
CA SER A 332 -14.50 8.23 -16.30
C SER A 332 -15.63 9.02 -15.64
N ASN A 333 -15.33 9.88 -14.68
CA ASN A 333 -16.26 10.79 -14.00
C ASN A 333 -17.56 10.18 -13.39
N ASN A 334 -17.79 8.86 -13.55
CA ASN A 334 -18.95 8.16 -13.01
C ASN A 334 -18.59 7.50 -11.67
N ARG A 335 -19.12 8.03 -10.57
CA ARG A 335 -18.82 7.56 -9.20
C ARG A 335 -19.20 6.09 -8.96
N LYS A 336 -20.31 5.62 -9.55
CA LYS A 336 -20.72 4.20 -9.43
C LYS A 336 -19.72 3.28 -10.11
N LYS A 337 -19.23 3.68 -11.28
CA LYS A 337 -18.21 2.94 -12.04
C LYS A 337 -16.88 2.91 -11.26
N TYR A 338 -16.47 4.03 -10.66
CA TYR A 338 -15.31 4.11 -9.78
C TYR A 338 -15.41 3.14 -8.61
N LEU A 339 -16.56 3.08 -7.91
CA LEU A 339 -16.75 2.17 -6.79
C LEU A 339 -16.67 0.70 -7.21
N VAL A 340 -17.25 0.35 -8.36
CA VAL A 340 -17.17 -1.02 -8.90
C VAL A 340 -15.74 -1.40 -9.27
N VAL A 341 -15.04 -0.53 -9.99
CA VAL A 341 -13.65 -0.73 -10.42
C VAL A 341 -12.74 -0.88 -9.19
N ASN A 342 -12.84 0.06 -8.25
CA ASN A 342 -12.01 0.07 -7.05
C ASN A 342 -12.26 -1.18 -6.17
N ARG A 343 -13.53 -1.56 -5.98
CA ARG A 343 -13.90 -2.77 -5.24
C ARG A 343 -13.35 -4.04 -5.90
N THR A 344 -13.52 -4.16 -7.22
CA THR A 344 -13.00 -5.31 -7.98
C THR A 344 -11.50 -5.43 -7.82
N TYR A 345 -10.79 -4.33 -7.92
CA TYR A 345 -9.34 -4.29 -7.71
C TYR A 345 -8.94 -4.78 -6.31
N PHE A 346 -9.55 -4.26 -5.26
CA PHE A 346 -9.20 -4.68 -3.89
C PHE A 346 -9.52 -6.15 -3.63
N ILE A 347 -10.61 -6.68 -4.21
CA ILE A 347 -10.91 -8.11 -4.13
C ILE A 347 -9.78 -8.94 -4.75
N VAL A 348 -9.42 -8.62 -5.99
CA VAL A 348 -8.37 -9.36 -6.71
C VAL A 348 -7.05 -9.24 -5.95
N ARG A 349 -6.64 -8.06 -5.56
CA ARG A 349 -5.41 -7.83 -4.81
C ARG A 349 -5.40 -8.58 -3.47
N SER A 350 -6.52 -8.66 -2.76
CA SER A 350 -6.64 -9.43 -1.51
C SER A 350 -6.40 -10.92 -1.73
N ILE A 351 -6.92 -11.48 -2.83
CA ILE A 351 -6.67 -12.88 -3.21
C ILE A 351 -5.18 -13.11 -3.41
N PHE A 352 -4.50 -12.19 -4.09
CA PHE A 352 -3.06 -12.32 -4.32
C PHE A 352 -2.23 -12.16 -3.04
N TYR A 353 -2.64 -11.33 -2.09
CA TYR A 353 -1.99 -11.29 -0.77
C TYR A 353 -2.17 -12.59 0.02
N PHE A 354 -3.33 -13.25 -0.10
CA PHE A 354 -3.50 -14.58 0.47
C PHE A 354 -2.59 -15.62 -0.21
N ILE A 355 -2.45 -15.55 -1.53
CA ILE A 355 -1.49 -16.40 -2.27
C ILE A 355 -0.06 -16.08 -1.82
N THR A 356 0.30 -14.81 -1.62
CA THR A 356 1.60 -14.40 -1.10
C THR A 356 1.90 -15.07 0.25
N TRP A 357 0.91 -15.08 1.14
CA TRP A 357 1.03 -15.76 2.43
C TRP A 357 1.34 -17.26 2.27
N LEU A 358 0.60 -17.96 1.40
CA LEU A 358 0.86 -19.38 1.11
C LEU A 358 2.25 -19.61 0.53
N VAL A 359 2.65 -18.80 -0.41
CA VAL A 359 3.97 -18.87 -1.07
C VAL A 359 5.09 -18.63 -0.06
N CYS A 360 5.00 -17.59 0.75
CA CYS A 360 6.00 -17.30 1.78
C CYS A 360 6.11 -18.44 2.79
N ARG A 361 4.99 -19.02 3.20
CA ARG A 361 4.97 -20.20 4.08
C ARG A 361 5.73 -21.37 3.45
N GLU A 362 5.46 -21.70 2.20
CA GLU A 362 6.14 -22.80 1.49
C GLU A 362 7.64 -22.53 1.32
N CYS A 363 8.02 -21.29 1.02
CA CYS A 363 9.42 -20.89 0.90
C CYS A 363 10.18 -21.03 2.24
N VAL A 364 9.54 -20.67 3.35
CA VAL A 364 10.14 -20.82 4.69
C VAL A 364 10.32 -22.30 5.03
N ILE A 365 9.34 -23.16 4.67
CA ILE A 365 9.39 -24.61 4.98
C ILE A 365 10.38 -25.35 4.09
N LYS A 366 10.39 -25.06 2.79
CA LYS A 366 11.22 -25.78 1.80
C LYS A 366 12.63 -25.22 1.65
N GLY A 367 12.86 -24.00 2.13
CA GLY A 367 14.13 -23.31 2.06
C GLY A 367 14.19 -22.22 0.99
N MET A 368 15.08 -21.27 1.22
CA MET A 368 15.22 -20.04 0.40
C MET A 368 15.61 -20.28 -1.07
N TRP A 369 16.19 -21.44 -1.39
CA TRP A 369 16.53 -21.83 -2.76
C TRP A 369 15.32 -21.90 -3.71
N THR A 370 14.09 -22.00 -3.18
CA THR A 370 12.86 -22.04 -3.96
C THR A 370 12.49 -20.70 -4.58
N PHE A 371 13.02 -19.57 -4.07
CA PHE A 371 12.73 -18.23 -4.55
C PHE A 371 13.00 -18.02 -6.04
N LYS A 372 14.14 -18.51 -6.53
CA LYS A 372 14.48 -18.36 -7.96
C LYS A 372 13.41 -18.93 -8.89
N TYR A 373 12.84 -20.08 -8.53
CA TYR A 373 11.78 -20.70 -9.33
C TYR A 373 10.46 -19.91 -9.22
N LEU A 374 10.14 -19.38 -8.04
CA LEU A 374 8.99 -18.51 -7.83
C LEU A 374 9.04 -17.30 -8.77
N TYR A 375 10.14 -16.56 -8.75
CA TYR A 375 10.27 -15.36 -9.59
C TYR A 375 10.29 -15.67 -11.09
N MET A 376 10.89 -16.79 -11.52
CA MET A 376 10.80 -17.24 -12.90
C MET A 376 9.36 -17.49 -13.34
N ILE A 377 8.58 -18.19 -12.51
CA ILE A 377 7.16 -18.45 -12.78
C ILE A 377 6.38 -17.15 -12.85
N ILE A 378 6.61 -16.24 -11.92
CA ILE A 378 5.91 -14.94 -11.88
C ILE A 378 6.22 -14.12 -13.14
N CYS A 379 7.46 -14.05 -13.60
CA CYS A 379 7.82 -13.38 -14.85
C CYS A 379 7.02 -13.92 -16.04
N ILE A 380 6.92 -15.25 -16.15
CA ILE A 380 6.13 -15.90 -17.23
C ILE A 380 4.65 -15.52 -17.11
N LEU A 381 4.08 -15.57 -15.90
CA LEU A 381 2.68 -15.23 -15.65
C LEU A 381 2.39 -13.76 -15.93
N ILE A 382 3.30 -12.83 -15.63
CA ILE A 382 3.17 -11.40 -15.97
C ILE A 382 3.07 -11.24 -17.48
N ILE A 383 3.94 -11.89 -18.26
CA ILE A 383 3.94 -11.81 -19.72
C ILE A 383 2.63 -12.38 -20.29
N ILE A 384 2.19 -13.55 -19.81
CA ILE A 384 0.93 -14.17 -20.25
C ILE A 384 -0.25 -13.24 -19.95
N THR A 385 -0.31 -12.69 -18.73
CA THR A 385 -1.38 -11.79 -18.31
C THR A 385 -1.43 -10.55 -19.20
N TYR A 386 -0.26 -9.96 -19.51
CA TYR A 386 -0.17 -8.83 -20.44
C TYR A 386 -0.71 -9.16 -21.81
N VAL A 387 -0.34 -10.29 -22.39
CA VAL A 387 -0.80 -10.70 -23.74
C VAL A 387 -2.31 -10.84 -23.76
N ILE A 388 -2.92 -11.45 -22.72
CA ILE A 388 -4.36 -11.59 -22.60
C ILE A 388 -5.01 -10.21 -22.45
N ALA A 389 -4.50 -9.40 -21.54
CA ALA A 389 -5.02 -8.08 -21.24
C ALA A 389 -4.96 -7.15 -22.47
N ASN A 390 -3.88 -7.18 -23.24
CA ASN A 390 -3.75 -6.38 -24.46
C ASN A 390 -4.76 -6.80 -25.53
N LYS A 391 -5.03 -8.12 -25.68
CA LYS A 391 -6.06 -8.61 -26.61
C LYS A 391 -7.46 -8.17 -26.19
N VAL A 392 -7.77 -8.25 -24.89
CA VAL A 392 -9.07 -7.83 -24.34
C VAL A 392 -9.23 -6.33 -24.48
N ASN A 393 -8.20 -5.57 -24.14
CA ASN A 393 -8.21 -4.11 -24.20
C ASN A 393 -8.48 -3.60 -25.63
N LYS A 394 -7.83 -4.17 -26.64
CA LYS A 394 -8.10 -3.86 -28.05
C LYS A 394 -9.55 -4.14 -28.45
N LYS A 395 -10.19 -5.21 -27.93
CA LYS A 395 -11.59 -5.51 -28.21
C LYS A 395 -12.58 -4.57 -27.52
N VAL A 396 -12.25 -4.13 -26.32
CA VAL A 396 -13.13 -3.31 -25.48
C VAL A 396 -13.02 -1.83 -25.84
N PHE A 397 -11.81 -1.34 -26.11
CA PHE A 397 -11.53 0.10 -26.29
C PHE A 397 -11.50 0.57 -27.74
N ASN A 398 -11.15 -0.28 -28.72
CA ASN A 398 -11.28 0.11 -30.14
C ASN A 398 -12.73 0.29 -30.61
N LYS A 399 -13.72 0.13 -29.74
CA LYS A 399 -15.13 0.42 -30.00
C LYS A 399 -15.64 1.66 -29.28
N THR A 400 -14.78 2.33 -28.47
CA THR A 400 -15.19 3.46 -27.61
C THR A 400 -14.34 4.72 -27.83
N ILE A 401 -13.36 4.67 -28.73
CA ILE A 401 -12.66 5.82 -29.31
C ILE A 401 -13.00 5.85 -30.81
#